data_501d3a16ad4bce2ae70bf9647dfa14f3
#
_entry.id   501d3a16ad4bce2ae70bf9647dfa14f3
#
_cell.length_a   1.000
_cell.length_b   1.000
_cell.length_c   1.000
_cell.angle_alpha   90.00
_cell.angle_beta   90.00
_cell.angle_gamma   90.00
#
_symmetry.space_group_name_H-M   'P 1'
#
loop_
_entity.id
_entity.type
_entity.pdbx_description
1 polymer ?
#
loop_
_entity_poly.entity_id
_entity_poly.type
_entity_poly.pdbx_seq_one_letter_code
_entity_poly.pdbx_strand_id
1 'polypeptide(L)'
;VLTISLDLKTVLNGVTDELVKRIVSNLRFDNAVVVHTSKLIKDFDGFSEDSLNAELTRAKLANVITDFLAELTKRVVATKEVILITLGGETSYKCCSAIGAYQLQLIDEVAPAIALTLDHNAQWIVTKSGNLGNANTLIDILKYFETHGGLQDA
;
A
#
# COMPACT_ATOMS: atom_id res chain seq x y z
N VAL A 1 12.65 7.25 5.54
CA VAL A 1 11.36 6.95 4.90
C VAL A 1 11.17 7.85 3.68
N LEU A 2 10.97 7.27 2.51
CA LEU A 2 10.54 8.00 1.31
C LEU A 2 9.02 8.00 1.24
N THR A 3 8.44 9.19 1.07
CA THR A 3 6.99 9.34 0.89
C THR A 3 6.69 9.75 -0.55
N ILE A 4 5.80 9.02 -1.21
CA ILE A 4 5.34 9.28 -2.58
C ILE A 4 3.86 9.59 -2.54
N SER A 5 3.51 10.82 -2.89
CA SER A 5 2.12 11.24 -3.07
C SER A 5 1.71 11.00 -4.52
N LEU A 6 0.69 10.20 -4.73
CA LEU A 6 0.14 9.97 -6.06
C LEU A 6 -0.81 11.11 -6.43
N ASP A 7 -0.71 11.61 -7.65
CA ASP A 7 -1.67 12.52 -8.25
C ASP A 7 -2.61 11.80 -9.23
N LEU A 8 -3.69 12.47 -9.62
CA LEU A 8 -4.70 11.90 -10.49
C LEU A 8 -4.12 11.53 -11.86
N LYS A 9 -3.23 12.35 -12.41
CA LYS A 9 -2.60 12.11 -13.71
C LYS A 9 -1.76 10.82 -13.69
N THR A 10 -0.96 10.62 -12.65
CA THR A 10 -0.15 9.42 -12.46
C THR A 10 -1.04 8.17 -12.40
N VAL A 11 -2.09 8.22 -11.61
CA VAL A 11 -3.01 7.07 -11.43
C VAL A 11 -3.75 6.74 -12.73
N LEU A 12 -4.23 7.75 -13.46
CA LEU A 12 -4.94 7.54 -14.74
C LEU A 12 -4.01 7.02 -15.85
N ASN A 13 -2.74 7.37 -15.83
CA ASN A 13 -1.76 6.90 -16.82
C ASN A 13 -1.27 5.46 -16.56
N GLY A 14 -1.57 4.92 -15.39
CA GLY A 14 -1.14 3.58 -14.99
C GLY A 14 0.28 3.53 -14.42
N VAL A 15 0.65 2.35 -13.92
CA VAL A 15 1.95 2.12 -13.29
C VAL A 15 3.06 2.16 -14.34
N THR A 16 4.10 2.97 -14.10
CA THR A 16 5.26 3.09 -14.97
C THR A 16 6.47 2.34 -14.39
N ASP A 17 7.38 1.92 -15.26
CA ASP A 17 8.64 1.30 -14.85
C ASP A 17 9.51 2.26 -14.01
N GLU A 18 9.45 3.56 -14.30
CA GLU A 18 10.16 4.59 -13.55
C GLU A 18 9.69 4.65 -12.09
N LEU A 19 8.38 4.60 -11.86
CA LEU A 19 7.82 4.59 -10.51
C LEU A 19 8.27 3.34 -9.74
N VAL A 20 8.18 2.17 -10.36
CA VAL A 20 8.64 0.91 -9.76
C VAL A 20 10.13 0.98 -9.41
N LYS A 21 10.98 1.43 -10.34
CA LYS A 21 12.42 1.61 -10.10
C LYS A 21 12.71 2.58 -8.97
N ARG A 22 11.99 3.70 -8.90
CA ARG A 22 12.13 4.67 -7.83
C ARG A 22 11.82 4.07 -6.47
N ILE A 23 10.76 3.27 -6.37
CA ILE A 23 10.39 2.58 -5.14
C ILE A 23 11.47 1.54 -4.79
N VAL A 24 11.77 0.64 -5.69
CA VAL A 24 12.72 -0.46 -5.46
C VAL A 24 14.11 0.04 -5.07
N SER A 25 14.60 1.10 -5.71
CA SER A 25 15.91 1.68 -5.40
C SER A 25 15.99 2.35 -4.03
N ASN A 26 14.85 2.77 -3.47
CA ASN A 26 14.77 3.38 -2.14
C ASN A 26 14.41 2.39 -1.02
N LEU A 27 13.96 1.20 -1.37
CA LEU A 27 13.73 0.12 -0.42
C LEU A 27 15.05 -0.48 0.02
N ARG A 28 15.45 -0.21 1.25
CA ARG A 28 16.62 -0.76 1.92
C ARG A 28 16.20 -1.35 3.25
N PHE A 29 17.08 -2.12 3.86
CA PHE A 29 16.82 -2.75 5.16
C PHE A 29 16.34 -1.76 6.24
N ASP A 30 16.86 -0.55 6.21
CA ASP A 30 16.58 0.52 7.19
C ASP A 30 15.64 1.60 6.65
N ASN A 31 15.05 1.42 5.46
CA ASN A 31 14.23 2.46 4.85
C ASN A 31 12.91 1.93 4.28
N ALA A 32 11.82 2.54 4.70
CA ALA A 32 10.50 2.28 4.17
C ALA A 32 10.12 3.26 3.07
N VAL A 33 9.30 2.81 2.13
CA VAL A 33 8.65 3.67 1.13
C VAL A 33 7.15 3.68 1.40
N VAL A 34 6.60 4.86 1.58
CA VAL A 34 5.16 5.08 1.79
C VAL A 34 4.55 5.68 0.53
N VAL A 35 3.60 4.98 -0.06
CA VAL A 35 2.81 5.48 -1.19
C VAL A 35 1.42 5.82 -0.69
N HIS A 36 0.97 7.05 -0.92
CA HIS A 36 -0.33 7.51 -0.44
C HIS A 36 -1.11 8.31 -1.47
N THR A 37 -2.42 8.38 -1.27
CA THR A 37 -3.39 8.96 -2.19
C THR A 37 -4.12 10.17 -1.62
N SER A 38 -3.62 10.75 -0.53
CA SER A 38 -4.29 11.85 0.16
C SER A 38 -4.50 13.10 -0.72
N LYS A 39 -3.59 13.35 -1.64
CA LYS A 39 -3.70 14.44 -2.61
C LYS A 39 -4.82 14.21 -3.62
N LEU A 40 -5.02 12.96 -4.06
CA LEU A 40 -6.05 12.59 -5.02
C LEU A 40 -7.46 12.95 -4.57
N ILE A 41 -7.76 12.69 -3.30
CA ILE A 41 -9.08 12.99 -2.72
C ILE A 41 -9.32 14.50 -2.71
N LYS A 42 -8.31 15.28 -2.33
CA LYS A 42 -8.40 16.74 -2.32
C LYS A 42 -8.54 17.32 -3.73
N ASP A 43 -7.76 16.80 -4.67
CA ASP A 43 -7.79 17.24 -6.07
C ASP A 43 -9.17 16.92 -6.69
N PHE A 44 -9.73 15.74 -6.40
CA PHE A 44 -11.04 15.33 -6.90
C PHE A 44 -12.18 16.19 -6.32
N ASP A 45 -12.15 16.50 -5.04
CA ASP A 45 -13.13 17.36 -4.38
C ASP A 45 -13.04 18.83 -4.85
N GLY A 46 -11.88 19.25 -5.37
CA GLY A 46 -11.65 20.58 -5.95
C GLY A 46 -12.06 20.73 -7.41
N PHE A 47 -12.36 19.63 -8.11
CA PHE A 47 -12.89 19.69 -9.48
C PHE A 47 -14.39 19.96 -9.47
N SER A 48 -14.84 21.01 -10.18
CA SER A 48 -16.24 21.20 -10.47
C SER A 48 -16.76 20.05 -11.36
N GLU A 49 -18.01 19.65 -11.17
CA GLU A 49 -18.65 18.56 -11.93
C GLU A 49 -18.58 18.74 -13.46
N ASP A 50 -18.30 19.95 -13.94
CA ASP A 50 -18.24 20.31 -15.36
C ASP A 50 -16.88 20.06 -16.03
N SER A 51 -15.80 19.78 -15.30
CA SER A 51 -14.43 19.74 -15.82
C SER A 51 -13.88 18.33 -15.96
N LEU A 52 -14.42 17.36 -15.30
CA LEU A 52 -14.12 15.93 -15.51
C LEU A 52 -15.28 15.31 -16.27
N ASN A 53 -14.96 14.50 -17.29
CA ASN A 53 -15.96 13.69 -17.95
C ASN A 53 -16.95 13.19 -16.92
N ALA A 54 -18.25 13.46 -17.11
CA ALA A 54 -19.35 13.11 -16.22
C ALA A 54 -19.44 11.60 -15.87
N GLU A 55 -18.49 10.81 -16.39
CA GLU A 55 -18.34 9.37 -16.17
C GLU A 55 -17.43 9.01 -15.00
N LEU A 56 -16.59 9.93 -14.47
CA LEU A 56 -15.69 9.62 -13.36
C LEU A 56 -16.39 9.91 -12.02
N THR A 57 -17.12 8.94 -11.52
CA THR A 57 -17.72 8.99 -10.18
C THR A 57 -16.67 8.68 -9.10
N ARG A 58 -16.95 9.05 -7.84
CA ARG A 58 -16.10 8.66 -6.69
C ARG A 58 -15.86 7.16 -6.61
N ALA A 59 -16.87 6.34 -6.91
CA ALA A 59 -16.76 4.89 -6.90
C ALA A 59 -15.80 4.40 -7.99
N LYS A 60 -15.87 4.95 -9.20
CA LYS A 60 -14.96 4.62 -10.30
C LYS A 60 -13.54 5.06 -9.97
N LEU A 61 -13.35 6.24 -9.41
CA LEU A 61 -12.04 6.73 -8.99
C LEU A 61 -11.44 5.83 -7.90
N ALA A 62 -12.22 5.43 -6.90
CA ALA A 62 -11.75 4.52 -5.86
C ALA A 62 -11.27 3.19 -6.45
N ASN A 63 -11.97 2.62 -7.42
CA ASN A 63 -11.56 1.41 -8.12
C ASN A 63 -10.28 1.62 -8.94
N VAL A 64 -10.15 2.72 -9.65
CA VAL A 64 -8.95 3.05 -10.43
C VAL A 64 -7.73 3.17 -9.50
N ILE A 65 -7.89 3.83 -8.36
CA ILE A 65 -6.83 3.97 -7.35
C ILE A 65 -6.41 2.60 -6.79
N THR A 66 -7.36 1.78 -6.37
CA THR A 66 -7.04 0.47 -5.78
C THR A 66 -6.47 -0.50 -6.81
N ASP A 67 -6.91 -0.45 -8.06
CA ASP A 67 -6.32 -1.21 -9.17
C ASP A 67 -4.89 -0.77 -9.46
N PHE A 68 -4.61 0.54 -9.43
CA PHE A 68 -3.27 1.08 -9.57
C PHE A 68 -2.33 0.59 -8.45
N LEU A 69 -2.79 0.68 -7.19
CA LEU A 69 -2.01 0.22 -6.04
C LEU A 69 -1.75 -1.29 -6.09
N ALA A 70 -2.72 -2.07 -6.55
CA ALA A 70 -2.57 -3.52 -6.72
C ALA A 70 -1.51 -3.86 -7.78
N GLU A 71 -1.54 -3.20 -8.93
CA GLU A 71 -0.54 -3.40 -9.99
C GLU A 71 0.85 -2.95 -9.55
N LEU A 72 0.95 -1.81 -8.86
CA LEU A 72 2.19 -1.32 -8.28
C LEU A 72 2.78 -2.32 -7.29
N THR A 73 1.97 -2.82 -6.38
CA THR A 73 2.34 -3.84 -5.39
C THR A 73 2.87 -5.10 -6.09
N LYS A 74 2.16 -5.60 -7.08
CA LYS A 74 2.56 -6.77 -7.86
C LYS A 74 3.94 -6.62 -8.47
N ARG A 75 4.22 -5.49 -9.10
CA ARG A 75 5.51 -5.23 -9.75
C ARG A 75 6.66 -5.06 -8.75
N VAL A 76 6.41 -4.36 -7.63
CA VAL A 76 7.43 -4.16 -6.58
C VAL A 76 7.78 -5.49 -5.92
N VAL A 77 6.80 -6.26 -5.52
CA VAL A 77 6.98 -7.56 -4.85
C VAL A 77 7.68 -8.57 -5.78
N ALA A 78 7.38 -8.55 -7.08
CA ALA A 78 8.07 -9.39 -8.06
C ALA A 78 9.55 -9.04 -8.25
N THR A 79 9.93 -7.79 -7.94
CA THR A 79 11.29 -7.27 -8.18
C THR A 79 12.16 -7.36 -6.93
N LYS A 80 11.57 -7.21 -5.75
CA LYS A 80 12.31 -7.14 -4.50
C LYS A 80 11.52 -7.75 -3.34
N GLU A 81 12.21 -8.51 -2.51
CA GLU A 81 11.64 -9.00 -1.25
C GLU A 81 11.39 -7.82 -0.31
N VAL A 82 10.15 -7.70 0.16
CA VAL A 82 9.68 -6.61 1.00
C VAL A 82 8.68 -7.10 2.04
N ILE A 83 8.51 -6.34 3.11
CA ILE A 83 7.35 -6.45 3.97
C ILE A 83 6.28 -5.53 3.39
N LEU A 84 5.16 -6.10 2.98
CA LEU A 84 4.03 -5.35 2.45
C LEU A 84 3.14 -4.86 3.59
N ILE A 85 2.91 -3.56 3.66
CA ILE A 85 1.97 -2.94 4.61
C ILE A 85 0.86 -2.29 3.81
N THR A 86 -0.38 -2.74 4.00
CA THR A 86 -1.56 -2.21 3.32
C THR A 86 -2.51 -1.57 4.32
N LEU A 87 -2.98 -0.38 4.01
CA LEU A 87 -3.90 0.40 4.83
C LEU A 87 -5.23 0.58 4.09
N GLY A 88 -6.30 0.07 4.67
CA GLY A 88 -7.63 0.05 4.07
C GLY A 88 -8.03 -1.34 3.58
N GLY A 89 -9.29 -1.73 3.83
CA GLY A 89 -9.78 -3.09 3.52
C GLY A 89 -9.78 -3.41 2.04
N GLU A 90 -10.29 -2.52 1.20
CA GLU A 90 -10.34 -2.68 -0.25
C GLU A 90 -8.93 -2.72 -0.86
N THR A 91 -8.05 -1.82 -0.42
CA THR A 91 -6.64 -1.80 -0.84
C THR A 91 -5.94 -3.10 -0.45
N SER A 92 -6.12 -3.56 0.78
CA SER A 92 -5.56 -4.83 1.25
C SER A 92 -6.02 -6.00 0.42
N TYR A 93 -7.33 -6.09 0.16
CA TYR A 93 -7.90 -7.15 -0.65
C TYR A 93 -7.32 -7.18 -2.06
N LYS A 94 -7.31 -6.06 -2.75
CA LYS A 94 -6.80 -5.99 -4.13
C LYS A 94 -5.29 -6.22 -4.23
N CYS A 95 -4.51 -5.67 -3.32
CA CYS A 95 -3.07 -5.88 -3.30
C CYS A 95 -2.71 -7.34 -3.00
N CYS A 96 -3.34 -7.96 -2.01
CA CYS A 96 -3.13 -9.38 -1.70
C CYS A 96 -3.57 -10.28 -2.87
N SER A 97 -4.70 -10.00 -3.49
CA SER A 97 -5.17 -10.75 -4.67
C SER A 97 -4.19 -10.64 -5.84
N ALA A 98 -3.64 -9.46 -6.10
CA ALA A 98 -2.70 -9.23 -7.20
C ALA A 98 -1.38 -10.02 -7.05
N ILE A 99 -0.94 -10.29 -5.83
CA ILE A 99 0.27 -11.08 -5.55
C ILE A 99 -0.04 -12.56 -5.22
N GLY A 100 -1.30 -12.98 -5.32
CA GLY A 100 -1.68 -14.36 -5.05
C GLY A 100 -1.67 -14.75 -3.57
N ALA A 101 -1.76 -13.80 -2.66
CA ALA A 101 -1.75 -14.03 -1.22
C ALA A 101 -3.18 -14.31 -0.71
N TYR A 102 -3.64 -15.54 -0.89
CA TYR A 102 -5.00 -15.97 -0.51
C TYR A 102 -5.10 -16.63 0.86
N GLN A 103 -3.98 -17.06 1.42
CA GLN A 103 -3.93 -17.71 2.73
C GLN A 103 -2.89 -16.99 3.60
N LEU A 104 -3.37 -16.36 4.67
CA LEU A 104 -2.54 -15.60 5.59
C LEU A 104 -2.52 -16.31 6.95
N GLN A 105 -1.33 -16.69 7.38
CA GLN A 105 -1.09 -17.22 8.72
C GLN A 105 -0.76 -16.07 9.66
N LEU A 106 -1.52 -15.96 10.75
CA LEU A 106 -1.22 -14.99 11.81
C LEU A 106 0.10 -15.34 12.51
N ILE A 107 1.02 -14.40 12.55
CA ILE A 107 2.33 -14.57 13.20
C ILE A 107 2.42 -13.78 14.48
N ASP A 108 2.05 -12.50 14.46
CA ASP A 108 2.14 -11.60 15.61
C ASP A 108 1.17 -10.43 15.48
N GLU A 109 1.04 -9.66 16.54
CA GLU A 109 0.33 -8.38 16.58
C GLU A 109 1.36 -7.24 16.62
N VAL A 110 1.42 -6.44 15.56
CA VAL A 110 2.40 -5.35 15.42
C VAL A 110 1.96 -4.04 16.06
N ALA A 111 0.65 -3.87 16.22
CA ALA A 111 -0.03 -2.80 16.92
C ALA A 111 -1.41 -3.31 17.33
N PRO A 112 -2.14 -2.67 18.25
CA PRO A 112 -3.45 -3.17 18.69
C PRO A 112 -4.40 -3.47 17.53
N ALA A 113 -4.83 -4.73 17.42
CA ALA A 113 -5.70 -5.28 16.38
C ALA A 113 -5.12 -5.21 14.95
N ILE A 114 -3.80 -5.08 14.81
CA ILE A 114 -3.12 -5.05 13.51
C ILE A 114 -2.13 -6.22 13.45
N ALA A 115 -2.42 -7.16 12.57
CA ALA A 115 -1.70 -8.42 12.47
C ALA A 115 -0.53 -8.37 11.50
N LEU A 116 0.59 -8.98 11.91
CA LEU A 116 1.63 -9.44 11.01
C LEU A 116 1.27 -10.85 10.55
N THR A 117 1.22 -11.05 9.26
CA THR A 117 0.89 -12.33 8.64
C THR A 117 1.96 -12.79 7.67
N LEU A 118 1.99 -14.09 7.42
CA LEU A 118 2.82 -14.73 6.41
C LEU A 118 1.91 -15.50 5.46
N ASP A 119 2.04 -15.27 4.16
CA ASP A 119 1.30 -16.05 3.19
C ASP A 119 2.03 -17.37 2.83
N HIS A 120 1.36 -18.23 2.07
CA HIS A 120 1.89 -19.53 1.65
C HIS A 120 3.12 -19.44 0.73
N ASN A 121 3.39 -18.27 0.14
CA ASN A 121 4.57 -17.97 -0.68
C ASN A 121 5.68 -17.26 0.11
N ALA A 122 5.62 -17.28 1.44
CA ALA A 122 6.57 -16.63 2.34
C ALA A 122 6.61 -15.10 2.20
N GLN A 123 5.52 -14.48 1.77
CA GLN A 123 5.37 -13.02 1.74
C GLN A 123 4.86 -12.51 3.09
N TRP A 124 5.63 -11.62 3.71
CA TRP A 124 5.23 -10.93 4.93
C TRP A 124 4.27 -9.79 4.63
N ILE A 125 3.11 -9.79 5.29
CA ILE A 125 2.03 -8.83 5.04
C ILE A 125 1.46 -8.33 6.35
N VAL A 126 1.40 -7.00 6.50
CA VAL A 126 0.63 -6.32 7.55
C VAL A 126 -0.58 -5.68 6.90
N THR A 127 -1.77 -6.00 7.40
CA THR A 127 -3.01 -5.40 6.93
C THR A 127 -3.68 -4.61 8.04
N LYS A 128 -4.21 -3.45 7.71
CA LYS A 128 -4.99 -2.62 8.62
C LYS A 128 -6.31 -2.23 7.95
N SER A 129 -7.43 -2.52 8.59
CA SER A 129 -8.73 -2.02 8.12
C SER A 129 -8.85 -0.51 8.34
N GLY A 130 -9.67 0.18 7.52
CA GLY A 130 -9.76 1.64 7.52
C GLY A 130 -10.22 2.26 8.85
N ASN A 131 -11.00 1.52 9.65
CA ASN A 131 -11.59 2.01 10.89
C ASN A 131 -10.74 1.73 12.14
N LEU A 132 -9.61 1.04 12.00
CA LEU A 132 -8.73 0.71 13.11
C LEU A 132 -7.53 1.64 13.17
N GLY A 133 -7.03 1.87 14.39
CA GLY A 133 -5.82 2.64 14.62
C GLY A 133 -6.07 4.15 14.70
N ASN A 134 -4.98 4.90 14.75
CA ASN A 134 -4.95 6.36 14.89
C ASN A 134 -3.82 6.96 14.03
N ALA A 135 -3.57 8.26 14.17
CA ALA A 135 -2.53 8.96 13.42
C ALA A 135 -1.11 8.39 13.60
N ASN A 136 -0.84 7.70 14.71
CA ASN A 136 0.47 7.12 15.01
C ASN A 136 0.61 5.66 14.58
N THR A 137 -0.43 5.03 14.05
CA THR A 137 -0.46 3.61 13.76
C THR A 137 0.66 3.17 12.82
N LEU A 138 0.90 3.90 11.73
CA LEU A 138 1.97 3.58 10.80
C LEU A 138 3.34 3.68 11.46
N ILE A 139 3.54 4.69 12.30
CA ILE A 139 4.78 4.86 13.08
C ILE A 139 4.99 3.67 14.02
N ASP A 140 3.94 3.21 14.69
CA ASP A 140 3.99 2.07 15.60
C ASP A 140 4.33 0.77 14.86
N ILE A 141 3.76 0.57 13.68
CA ILE A 141 4.09 -0.56 12.80
C ILE A 141 5.58 -0.53 12.40
N LEU A 142 6.08 0.61 11.98
CA LEU A 142 7.50 0.77 11.59
C LEU A 142 8.43 0.51 12.79
N LYS A 143 8.10 1.02 13.97
CA LYS A 143 8.85 0.75 15.21
C LYS A 143 8.89 -0.72 15.59
N TYR A 144 7.82 -1.47 15.35
CA TYR A 144 7.80 -2.90 15.58
C TYR A 144 8.94 -3.59 14.79
N PHE A 145 9.09 -3.27 13.52
CA PHE A 145 10.14 -3.87 12.68
C PHE A 145 11.55 -3.41 13.04
N GLU A 146 11.72 -2.15 13.46
CA GLU A 146 13.00 -1.65 13.99
C GLU A 146 13.44 -2.41 15.23
N THR A 147 12.50 -2.67 16.16
CA THR A 147 12.77 -3.35 17.43
C THR A 147 13.03 -4.85 17.25
N HIS A 148 12.36 -5.50 16.29
CA HIS A 148 12.45 -6.95 16.08
C HIS A 148 13.51 -7.34 15.03
N GLY A 149 14.38 -6.42 14.62
CA GLY A 149 15.58 -6.71 13.79
C GLY A 149 15.27 -7.17 12.37
N GLY A 150 14.10 -6.86 11.85
CA GLY A 150 13.62 -7.47 10.61
C GLY A 150 13.14 -8.90 10.82
N LEU A 151 12.63 -9.51 9.77
CA LEU A 151 12.01 -10.85 9.83
C LEU A 151 12.99 -11.98 9.51
N GLN A 152 14.30 -11.72 9.57
CA GLN A 152 15.32 -12.71 9.19
C GLN A 152 15.46 -13.86 10.20
N ASP A 153 14.99 -13.68 11.42
CA ASP A 153 15.10 -14.65 12.50
C ASP A 153 13.76 -15.30 12.89
N ALA A 154 12.73 -15.12 12.09
CA ALA A 154 11.43 -15.72 12.35
C ALA A 154 11.26 -17.07 11.65
#